data_a654069ab376a47c7d6824279f522467
#
_entry.id   a654069ab376a47c7d6824279f522467
#
_cell.length_a   1.000
_cell.length_b   1.000
_cell.length_c   1.000
_cell.angle_alpha   90.00
_cell.angle_beta   90.00
_cell.angle_gamma   90.00
#
_symmetry.space_group_name_H-M   'P 1'
#
loop_
_entity.id
_entity.type
_entity.pdbx_description
1 polymer ?
#
loop_
_entity_poly.entity_id
_entity_poly.type
_entity_poly.pdbx_seq_one_letter_code
_entity_poly.pdbx_strand_id
1 'polypeptide(L)'
;MDRDAFHRYWRETHGPLAAKIPGLRKYVHAHVIPDPSQADPAYDGIAELWFDSPEAFQAAIASPEGQAARADLPNFLDQDTVQILIAEEVTIV
;
A
#
# COMPACT_ATOMS: atom_id res chain seq x y z
N MET A 1 3.04 -7.82 15.23
CA MET A 1 3.24 -8.83 14.16
C MET A 1 4.70 -8.78 13.75
N ASP A 2 5.37 -9.91 13.67
CA ASP A 2 6.76 -9.93 13.22
C ASP A 2 6.87 -9.60 11.73
N ARG A 3 8.11 -9.36 11.27
CA ARG A 3 8.34 -8.88 9.90
C ARG A 3 7.87 -9.88 8.85
N ASP A 4 8.14 -11.17 9.03
CA ASP A 4 7.73 -12.18 8.07
C ASP A 4 6.21 -12.33 8.01
N ALA A 5 5.55 -12.29 9.16
CA ALA A 5 4.10 -12.34 9.23
C ALA A 5 3.46 -11.10 8.59
N PHE A 6 4.06 -9.92 8.79
CA PHE A 6 3.62 -8.68 8.17
C PHE A 6 3.65 -8.78 6.65
N HIS A 7 4.79 -9.18 6.09
CA HIS A 7 4.95 -9.28 4.63
C HIS A 7 4.02 -10.32 4.03
N ARG A 8 3.80 -11.44 4.72
CA ARG A 8 2.88 -12.48 4.26
C ARG A 8 1.45 -11.98 4.25
N TYR A 9 1.00 -11.36 5.35
CA TYR A 9 -0.34 -10.81 5.43
C TYR A 9 -0.59 -9.76 4.35
N TRP A 10 0.34 -8.85 4.19
CA TRP A 10 0.24 -7.77 3.22
C TRP A 10 0.10 -8.34 1.81
N ARG A 11 0.93 -9.29 1.44
CA ARG A 11 0.93 -9.90 0.11
C ARG A 11 -0.28 -10.82 -0.12
N GLU A 12 -0.60 -11.66 0.84
CA GLU A 12 -1.56 -12.76 0.65
C GLU A 12 -2.99 -12.40 1.07
N THR A 13 -3.17 -11.47 1.99
CA THR A 13 -4.48 -11.12 2.52
C THR A 13 -4.91 -9.72 2.11
N HIS A 14 -4.09 -8.71 2.42
CA HIS A 14 -4.46 -7.32 2.12
C HIS A 14 -4.35 -7.01 0.63
N GLY A 15 -3.32 -7.49 -0.05
CA GLY A 15 -3.11 -7.22 -1.46
C GLY A 15 -4.30 -7.61 -2.33
N PRO A 16 -4.80 -8.85 -2.24
CA PRO A 16 -5.98 -9.25 -2.99
C PRO A 16 -7.22 -8.43 -2.67
N LEU A 17 -7.37 -7.98 -1.43
CA LEU A 17 -8.48 -7.13 -1.02
C LEU A 17 -8.39 -5.75 -1.68
N ALA A 18 -7.24 -5.11 -1.61
CA ALA A 18 -7.02 -3.80 -2.20
C ALA A 18 -7.06 -3.85 -3.74
N ALA A 19 -6.70 -4.98 -4.34
CA ALA A 19 -6.72 -5.16 -5.79
C ALA A 19 -8.15 -5.04 -6.38
N LYS A 20 -9.18 -5.14 -5.55
CA LYS A 20 -10.58 -5.00 -5.98
C LYS A 20 -11.04 -3.55 -6.06
N ILE A 21 -10.21 -2.59 -5.65
CA ILE A 21 -10.58 -1.17 -5.65
C ILE A 21 -10.89 -0.73 -7.08
N PRO A 22 -12.06 -0.10 -7.33
CA PRO A 22 -12.42 0.32 -8.67
C PRO A 22 -11.54 1.48 -9.15
N GLY A 23 -11.23 1.49 -10.44
CA GLY A 23 -10.40 2.53 -11.05
C GLY A 23 -8.90 2.34 -10.83
N LEU A 24 -8.49 1.35 -10.08
CA LEU A 24 -7.09 1.03 -9.87
C LEU A 24 -6.48 0.49 -11.17
N ARG A 25 -5.44 1.16 -11.68
CA ARG A 25 -4.80 0.79 -12.95
C ARG A 25 -3.59 -0.11 -12.75
N LYS A 26 -2.87 0.12 -11.66
CA LYS A 26 -1.69 -0.66 -11.32
C LYS A 26 -1.52 -0.62 -9.82
N TYR A 27 -1.06 -1.72 -9.24
CA TYR A 27 -0.86 -1.83 -7.82
C TYR A 27 0.41 -2.66 -7.57
N VAL A 28 1.36 -2.07 -6.86
CA VAL A 28 2.65 -2.69 -6.60
C VAL A 28 2.97 -2.57 -5.12
N HIS A 29 3.44 -3.65 -4.54
CA HIS A 29 4.08 -3.64 -3.22
C HIS A 29 5.59 -3.67 -3.40
N ALA A 30 6.29 -2.75 -2.75
CA ALA A 30 7.73 -2.83 -2.58
C ALA A 30 8.00 -3.27 -1.15
N HIS A 31 8.44 -4.50 -0.96
CA HIS A 31 8.77 -5.06 0.34
C HIS A 31 10.24 -4.75 0.64
N VAL A 32 10.48 -3.97 1.70
CA VAL A 32 11.85 -3.59 2.06
C VAL A 32 12.64 -4.82 2.49
N ILE A 33 13.85 -4.95 1.95
CA ILE A 33 14.78 -5.99 2.33
C ILE A 33 15.81 -5.35 3.24
N PRO A 34 15.82 -5.68 4.56
CA PRO A 34 16.78 -5.09 5.48
C PRO A 34 18.22 -5.48 5.10
N ASP A 35 19.12 -4.50 5.20
CA ASP A 35 20.55 -4.72 5.04
C ASP A 35 21.15 -4.85 6.44
N PRO A 36 21.73 -6.01 6.81
CA PRO A 36 22.30 -6.20 8.14
C PRO A 36 23.43 -5.23 8.49
N SER A 37 24.08 -4.64 7.48
CA SER A 37 25.16 -3.67 7.68
C SER A 37 24.66 -2.24 7.94
N GLN A 38 23.36 -2.00 7.83
CA GLN A 38 22.72 -0.70 7.97
C GLN A 38 21.82 -0.68 9.21
N ALA A 39 21.42 0.52 9.64
CA ALA A 39 20.39 0.66 10.66
C ALA A 39 19.07 0.07 10.13
N ASP A 40 18.16 -0.29 11.05
CA ASP A 40 16.84 -0.77 10.66
C ASP A 40 16.12 0.29 9.79
N PRO A 41 15.45 -0.14 8.71
CA PRO A 41 14.73 0.79 7.86
C PRO A 41 13.56 1.44 8.60
N ALA A 42 13.28 2.70 8.24
CA ALA A 42 12.16 3.44 8.84
C ALA A 42 10.79 2.84 8.48
N TYR A 43 10.70 2.18 7.33
CA TYR A 43 9.46 1.56 6.85
C TYR A 43 9.72 0.14 6.41
N ASP A 44 8.70 -0.70 6.52
CA ASP A 44 8.78 -2.10 6.08
C ASP A 44 8.43 -2.25 4.59
N GLY A 45 7.81 -1.26 3.99
CA GLY A 45 7.49 -1.33 2.58
C GLY A 45 6.75 -0.09 2.08
N ILE A 46 6.50 -0.10 0.79
CA ILE A 46 5.79 0.96 0.08
C ILE A 46 4.72 0.30 -0.79
N ALA A 47 3.48 0.78 -0.68
CA ALA A 47 2.42 0.42 -1.62
C ALA A 47 2.28 1.55 -2.63
N GLU A 48 2.30 1.21 -3.89
CA GLU A 48 2.12 2.16 -4.97
C GLU A 48 0.86 1.80 -5.75
N LEU A 49 -0.03 2.79 -5.91
CA LEU A 49 -1.31 2.61 -6.59
C LEU A 49 -1.44 3.69 -7.67
N TRP A 50 -1.84 3.28 -8.86
CA TRP A 50 -2.02 4.18 -9.99
C TRP A 50 -3.50 4.34 -10.33
N PHE A 51 -3.92 5.59 -10.47
CA PHE A 51 -5.28 5.98 -10.89
C PHE A 51 -5.16 6.98 -12.04
N ASP A 52 -6.25 7.16 -12.80
CA ASP A 52 -6.22 8.06 -13.96
C ASP A 52 -6.16 9.54 -13.56
N SER A 53 -6.65 9.88 -12.36
CA SER A 53 -6.73 11.27 -11.91
C SER A 53 -6.90 11.31 -10.40
N PRO A 54 -6.67 12.47 -9.74
CA PRO A 54 -7.00 12.64 -8.33
C PRO A 54 -8.48 12.38 -8.02
N GLU A 55 -9.37 12.72 -8.94
CA GLU A 55 -10.80 12.48 -8.77
C GLU A 55 -11.12 10.99 -8.81
N ALA A 56 -10.46 10.22 -9.68
CA ALA A 56 -10.60 8.78 -9.74
C ALA A 56 -10.12 8.13 -8.43
N PHE A 57 -9.04 8.64 -7.85
CA PHE A 57 -8.55 8.18 -6.55
C PHE A 57 -9.57 8.46 -5.45
N GLN A 58 -10.14 9.68 -5.40
CA GLN A 58 -11.14 10.03 -4.38
C GLN A 58 -12.37 9.13 -4.47
N ALA A 59 -12.84 8.86 -5.67
CA ALA A 59 -13.96 7.95 -5.88
C ALA A 59 -13.62 6.53 -5.44
N ALA A 60 -12.40 6.08 -5.71
CA ALA A 60 -11.93 4.74 -5.36
C ALA A 60 -11.90 4.52 -3.86
N ILE A 61 -11.37 5.48 -3.09
CA ILE A 61 -11.30 5.34 -1.62
C ILE A 61 -12.67 5.45 -0.96
N ALA A 62 -13.63 6.10 -1.61
CA ALA A 62 -15.00 6.21 -1.12
C ALA A 62 -15.84 4.98 -1.45
N SER A 63 -15.37 4.11 -2.35
CA SER A 63 -16.09 2.89 -2.74
C SER A 63 -16.14 1.88 -1.60
N PRO A 64 -17.09 0.91 -1.64
CA PRO A 64 -17.10 -0.17 -0.65
C PRO A 64 -15.78 -0.95 -0.59
N GLU A 65 -15.15 -1.19 -1.75
CA GLU A 65 -13.88 -1.91 -1.83
C GLU A 65 -12.74 -1.09 -1.23
N GLY A 66 -12.73 0.22 -1.48
CA GLY A 66 -11.75 1.13 -0.87
C GLY A 66 -11.90 1.20 0.63
N GLN A 67 -13.14 1.27 1.12
CA GLN A 67 -13.42 1.26 2.56
C GLN A 67 -13.02 -0.06 3.21
N ALA A 68 -13.26 -1.19 2.54
CA ALA A 68 -12.86 -2.50 3.04
C ALA A 68 -11.34 -2.63 3.15
N ALA A 69 -10.61 -2.16 2.14
CA ALA A 69 -9.15 -2.16 2.16
C ALA A 69 -8.61 -1.29 3.30
N ARG A 70 -9.21 -0.12 3.51
CA ARG A 70 -8.83 0.78 4.59
C ARG A 70 -9.10 0.16 5.96
N ALA A 71 -10.25 -0.48 6.12
CA ALA A 71 -10.64 -1.12 7.37
C ALA A 71 -9.71 -2.27 7.75
N ASP A 72 -9.04 -2.89 6.78
CA ASP A 72 -8.09 -3.96 7.01
C ASP A 72 -6.73 -3.47 7.54
N LEU A 73 -6.38 -2.22 7.34
CA LEU A 73 -5.05 -1.70 7.70
C LEU A 73 -4.68 -1.94 9.17
N PRO A 74 -5.57 -1.71 10.16
CA PRO A 74 -5.21 -1.96 11.56
C PRO A 74 -4.83 -3.40 11.87
N ASN A 75 -5.23 -4.34 11.01
CA ASN A 75 -4.96 -5.75 11.25
C ASN A 75 -3.49 -6.12 11.07
N PHE A 76 -2.71 -5.28 10.35
CA PHE A 76 -1.31 -5.59 10.09
C PHE A 76 -0.37 -4.38 10.13
N LEU A 77 -0.90 -3.16 10.23
CA LEU A 77 -0.12 -1.93 10.26
C LEU A 77 -0.28 -1.19 11.59
N ASP A 78 0.77 -0.47 11.95
CA ASP A 78 0.68 0.63 12.90
C ASP A 78 0.28 1.89 12.12
N GLN A 79 -0.98 2.30 12.22
CA GLN A 79 -1.50 3.42 11.44
C GLN A 79 -0.83 4.75 11.76
N ASP A 80 -0.25 4.90 12.95
CA ASP A 80 0.45 6.12 13.33
C ASP A 80 1.74 6.32 12.52
N THR A 81 2.26 5.26 11.92
CA THR A 81 3.49 5.31 11.11
C THR A 81 3.23 5.37 9.61
N VAL A 82 1.97 5.27 9.17
CA VAL A 82 1.62 5.30 7.75
C VAL A 82 1.74 6.72 7.21
N GLN A 83 2.42 6.88 6.09
CA GLN A 83 2.45 8.13 5.34
C GLN A 83 1.85 7.93 3.96
N ILE A 84 1.03 8.88 3.53
CA ILE A 84 0.38 8.85 2.23
C ILE A 84 0.87 10.05 1.42
N LEU A 85 1.37 9.78 0.22
CA LEU A 85 1.80 10.80 -0.73
C LEU A 85 1.00 10.63 -2.01
N ILE A 86 0.52 11.76 -2.53
CA ILE A 86 -0.09 11.79 -3.86
C ILE A 86 0.93 12.43 -4.79
N ALA A 87 1.28 11.73 -5.86
CA ALA A 87 2.36 12.14 -6.74
C ALA A 87 1.94 12.01 -8.20
N GLU A 88 2.53 12.82 -9.04
CA GLU A 88 2.44 12.68 -10.49
C GLU A 88 3.68 11.96 -10.97
N GLU A 89 3.48 10.90 -11.76
CA GLU A 89 4.58 10.12 -12.32
C GLU A 89 5.07 10.73 -13.62
N VAL A 90 6.37 10.92 -13.71
CA VAL A 90 7.03 11.40 -14.94
C VAL A 90 8.06 10.35 -15.34
N THR A 91 7.88 9.76 -16.52
CA THR A 91 8.80 8.75 -17.05
C THR A 91 10.01 9.43 -17.69
N ILE A 92 11.20 9.10 -17.21
CA ILE A 92 12.44 9.65 -17.73
C ILE A 92 13.10 8.69 -18.72
N VAL A 93 13.03 7.40 -18.42
CA VAL A 93 13.62 6.35 -19.28
C VAL A 93 12.61 5.29 -19.60
#